data_b51cd488814f7632c6861c983353a762
#
_entry.id   b51cd488814f7632c6861c983353a762
#
_cell.length_a   1.000
_cell.length_b   1.000
_cell.length_c   1.000
_cell.angle_alpha   90.00
_cell.angle_beta   90.00
_cell.angle_gamma   90.00
#
_symmetry.space_group_name_H-M   'P 1'
#
loop_
_entity.id
_entity.type
_entity.pdbx_description
1 polymer ?
#
loop_
_entity_poly.entity_id
_entity_poly.type
_entity_poly.pdbx_seq_one_letter_code
_entity_poly.pdbx_strand_id
1 'polypeptide(L)'
;KVTVVRYRPPTLEAESDRSDQSGTLSDDGVYFLAITETSYSTCNGKNTLSLKMWYKQTGEADYTGNAKTLPVGSGTTVCGGDLDPEYSYDVKYELSDAFNTITLIGYVSTAIYAMHFLHGGHGVAFGQKATVENAVDFAFDAIFRGSVKFVKENGEEVTIQQIINALGL
;
A
#
# COMPACT_ATOMS: atom_id res chain seq x y z
N LYS A 1 41.91 28.09 19.74
CA LYS A 1 41.30 26.95 20.42
C LYS A 1 40.42 26.24 19.40
N VAL A 2 40.69 24.98 19.08
CA VAL A 2 39.86 24.16 18.21
C VAL A 2 38.84 23.45 19.10
N THR A 3 37.56 23.60 18.82
CA THR A 3 36.48 22.85 19.50
C THR A 3 36.09 21.66 18.63
N VAL A 4 36.31 20.46 19.14
CA VAL A 4 35.89 19.21 18.49
C VAL A 4 34.46 18.92 18.94
N VAL A 5 33.54 18.77 17.98
CA VAL A 5 32.16 18.42 18.25
C VAL A 5 31.98 16.94 17.92
N ARG A 6 31.31 16.21 18.80
CA ARG A 6 31.02 14.78 18.58
C ARG A 6 29.98 14.64 17.45
N TYR A 7 30.32 13.84 16.48
CA TYR A 7 29.42 13.45 15.38
C TYR A 7 28.87 12.04 15.61
N ARG A 8 27.59 11.83 15.26
CA ARG A 8 26.96 10.53 15.10
C ARG A 8 26.32 10.51 13.71
N PRO A 9 26.45 9.41 12.95
CA PRO A 9 25.76 9.26 11.68
C PRO A 9 24.24 9.47 11.83
N PRO A 10 23.56 9.98 10.81
CA PRO A 10 22.12 10.08 10.83
C PRO A 10 21.46 8.69 10.84
N THR A 11 20.23 8.61 11.31
CA THR A 11 19.41 7.40 11.27
C THR A 11 18.10 7.70 10.55
N LEU A 12 17.59 6.72 9.81
CA LEU A 12 16.35 6.77 9.08
C LEU A 12 15.54 5.50 9.33
N GLU A 13 14.32 5.67 9.79
CA GLU A 13 13.25 4.69 9.72
C GLU A 13 12.17 5.25 8.80
N ALA A 14 11.66 4.45 7.88
CA ALA A 14 10.63 4.89 6.95
C ALA A 14 9.73 3.72 6.53
N GLU A 15 8.44 4.00 6.52
CA GLU A 15 7.40 3.11 6.01
C GLU A 15 6.59 3.86 4.96
N SER A 16 6.04 3.10 4.01
CA SER A 16 5.19 3.65 2.96
C SER A 16 3.92 2.81 2.84
N ASP A 17 2.79 3.49 2.71
CA ASP A 17 1.52 2.83 2.50
C ASP A 17 0.67 3.64 1.50
N ARG A 18 -0.45 3.06 1.04
CA ARG A 18 -1.42 3.77 0.22
C ARG A 18 -2.37 4.58 1.10
N SER A 19 -2.74 5.76 0.62
CA SER A 19 -3.70 6.60 1.31
C SER A 19 -4.57 7.39 0.34
N ASP A 20 -5.62 7.97 0.88
CA ASP A 20 -6.35 9.06 0.24
C ASP A 20 -5.59 10.39 0.40
N GLN A 21 -6.13 11.47 -0.16
CA GLN A 21 -5.54 12.81 -0.08
C GLN A 21 -5.44 13.35 1.36
N SER A 22 -6.27 12.85 2.29
CA SER A 22 -6.25 13.28 3.69
C SER A 22 -5.19 12.54 4.52
N GLY A 23 -4.57 11.49 3.98
CA GLY A 23 -3.65 10.61 4.67
C GLY A 23 -4.33 9.47 5.42
N THR A 24 -5.61 9.20 5.13
CA THR A 24 -6.28 8.01 5.63
C THR A 24 -5.84 6.81 4.80
N LEU A 25 -5.43 5.73 5.45
CA LEU A 25 -5.03 4.50 4.77
C LEU A 25 -6.15 3.98 3.88
N SER A 26 -5.82 3.66 2.65
CA SER A 26 -6.76 3.16 1.64
C SER A 26 -6.03 2.25 0.68
N ASP A 27 -6.45 0.99 0.60
CA ASP A 27 -5.81 -0.01 -0.26
C ASP A 27 -5.81 0.37 -1.74
N ASP A 28 -6.84 1.09 -2.18
CA ASP A 28 -7.00 1.66 -3.53
C ASP A 28 -6.60 3.14 -3.61
N GLY A 29 -5.90 3.62 -2.58
CA GLY A 29 -5.43 5.00 -2.51
C GLY A 29 -4.44 5.35 -3.61
N VAL A 30 -4.59 6.54 -4.18
CA VAL A 30 -3.72 7.07 -5.24
C VAL A 30 -2.58 7.95 -4.72
N TYR A 31 -2.45 8.04 -3.38
CA TYR A 31 -1.39 8.77 -2.69
C TYR A 31 -0.51 7.80 -1.89
N PHE A 32 0.74 8.21 -1.64
CA PHE A 32 1.58 7.61 -0.61
C PHE A 32 1.37 8.31 0.72
N LEU A 33 1.27 7.54 1.79
CA LEU A 33 1.50 7.98 3.15
C LEU A 33 2.92 7.56 3.55
N ALA A 34 3.85 8.49 3.53
CA ALA A 34 5.21 8.27 4.03
C ALA A 34 5.24 8.53 5.53
N ILE A 35 5.61 7.53 6.32
CA ILE A 35 5.82 7.63 7.77
C ILE A 35 7.31 7.58 7.99
N THR A 36 7.91 8.62 8.55
CA THR A 36 9.36 8.72 8.69
C THR A 36 9.77 9.13 10.08
N GLU A 37 10.88 8.58 10.55
CA GLU A 37 11.59 9.02 11.73
C GLU A 37 13.08 9.19 11.42
N THR A 38 13.63 10.37 11.72
CA THR A 38 15.03 10.70 11.44
C THR A 38 15.70 11.29 12.66
N SER A 39 16.98 10.96 12.85
CA SER A 39 17.83 11.62 13.83
C SER A 39 19.21 11.92 13.27
N TYR A 40 19.91 12.92 13.81
CA TYR A 40 21.27 13.30 13.39
C TYR A 40 21.98 14.16 14.45
N SER A 41 23.29 14.32 14.27
CA SER A 41 24.09 15.25 15.06
C SER A 41 24.12 16.62 14.40
N THR A 42 23.56 17.62 15.05
CA THR A 42 23.54 19.01 14.51
C THR A 42 24.91 19.66 14.48
N CYS A 43 25.90 19.11 15.19
CA CYS A 43 27.27 19.65 15.30
C CYS A 43 27.29 21.14 15.63
N ASN A 44 26.51 21.56 16.62
CA ASN A 44 26.30 22.97 17.03
C ASN A 44 25.75 23.85 15.88
N GLY A 45 24.81 23.29 15.10
CA GLY A 45 24.16 24.00 14.00
C GLY A 45 24.96 24.06 12.69
N LYS A 46 26.09 23.32 12.62
CA LYS A 46 26.93 23.27 11.41
C LYS A 46 26.63 22.09 10.49
N ASN A 47 25.75 21.22 10.91
CA ASN A 47 25.31 20.06 10.14
C ASN A 47 23.80 20.19 9.90
N THR A 48 23.38 19.96 8.67
CA THR A 48 21.98 20.01 8.25
C THR A 48 21.57 18.67 7.68
N LEU A 49 20.31 18.31 7.86
CA LEU A 49 19.73 17.07 7.37
C LEU A 49 18.76 17.34 6.21
N SER A 50 18.78 16.50 5.21
CA SER A 50 17.86 16.52 4.07
C SER A 50 17.29 15.13 3.86
N LEU A 51 15.97 15.01 3.78
CA LEU A 51 15.28 13.78 3.45
C LEU A 51 14.56 13.94 2.12
N LYS A 52 14.80 13.02 1.20
CA LYS A 52 14.16 12.97 -0.11
C LYS A 52 13.54 11.61 -0.35
N MET A 53 12.46 11.58 -1.12
CA MET A 53 11.77 10.37 -1.54
C MET A 53 11.57 10.38 -3.05
N TRP A 54 11.74 9.21 -3.68
CA TRP A 54 11.37 8.91 -5.06
C TRP A 54 10.54 7.65 -5.08
N TYR A 55 9.72 7.49 -6.09
CA TYR A 55 8.99 6.24 -6.34
C TYR A 55 8.99 5.90 -7.82
N LYS A 56 8.79 4.63 -8.12
CA LYS A 56 8.63 4.09 -9.47
C LYS A 56 7.72 2.89 -9.43
N GLN A 57 7.09 2.53 -10.53
CA GLN A 57 6.42 1.22 -10.62
C GLN A 57 7.46 0.11 -10.44
N THR A 58 7.07 -0.94 -9.72
CA THR A 58 7.95 -2.12 -9.53
C THR A 58 8.24 -2.76 -10.89
N GLY A 59 9.53 -3.00 -11.13
CA GLY A 59 10.02 -3.52 -12.41
C GLY A 59 10.54 -2.47 -13.39
N GLU A 60 10.29 -1.17 -13.17
CA GLU A 60 10.97 -0.13 -13.93
C GLU A 60 12.45 -0.04 -13.54
N ALA A 61 13.30 0.36 -14.51
CA ALA A 61 14.75 0.37 -14.29
C ALA A 61 15.17 1.49 -13.31
N ASP A 62 14.65 2.70 -13.51
CA ASP A 62 15.11 3.91 -12.83
C ASP A 62 13.99 4.63 -12.08
N TYR A 63 14.36 5.30 -10.99
CA TYR A 63 13.50 6.27 -10.33
C TYR A 63 13.43 7.54 -11.18
N THR A 64 12.44 7.60 -12.06
CA THR A 64 12.22 8.75 -12.93
C THR A 64 11.39 9.82 -12.20
N GLY A 65 11.69 11.08 -12.47
CA GLY A 65 10.98 12.21 -11.92
C GLY A 65 11.70 12.94 -10.79
N ASN A 66 11.07 13.98 -10.29
CA ASN A 66 11.64 14.84 -9.26
C ASN A 66 11.50 14.21 -7.87
N ALA A 67 12.58 14.27 -7.11
CA ALA A 67 12.55 13.95 -5.70
C ALA A 67 11.51 14.79 -4.95
N LYS A 68 10.73 14.15 -4.10
CA LYS A 68 9.91 14.84 -3.09
C LYS A 68 10.78 15.09 -1.86
N THR A 69 10.89 16.34 -1.43
CA THR A 69 11.52 16.68 -0.16
C THR A 69 10.52 16.43 0.96
N LEU A 70 10.92 15.65 1.96
CA LEU A 70 10.12 15.33 3.13
C LEU A 70 10.63 16.12 4.34
N PRO A 71 9.77 16.39 5.34
CA PRO A 71 10.18 16.93 6.61
C PRO A 71 11.16 15.99 7.31
N VAL A 72 12.10 16.55 8.06
CA VAL A 72 13.00 15.81 8.95
C VAL A 72 12.43 15.75 10.35
N GLY A 73 12.74 14.70 11.10
CA GLY A 73 12.15 14.38 12.40
C GLY A 73 11.18 13.21 12.30
N SER A 74 10.25 13.11 13.24
CA SER A 74 9.18 12.12 13.22
C SER A 74 7.91 12.74 12.64
N GLY A 75 7.26 12.05 11.70
CA GLY A 75 6.00 12.51 11.14
C GLY A 75 5.49 11.72 9.95
N THR A 76 4.35 12.15 9.46
CA THR A 76 3.71 11.59 8.28
C THR A 76 3.62 12.64 7.17
N THR A 77 3.78 12.21 5.93
CA THR A 77 3.65 13.08 4.75
C THR A 77 2.86 12.37 3.68
N VAL A 78 1.81 13.02 3.19
CA VAL A 78 1.04 12.56 2.03
C VAL A 78 1.67 13.12 0.76
N CYS A 79 1.96 12.27 -0.22
CA CYS A 79 2.54 12.67 -1.50
C CYS A 79 2.09 11.75 -2.64
N GLY A 80 2.32 12.16 -3.87
CA GLY A 80 1.80 11.48 -5.06
C GLY A 80 0.47 12.08 -5.49
N GLY A 81 -0.52 11.24 -5.70
CA GLY A 81 -1.84 11.57 -6.26
C GLY A 81 -2.01 11.03 -7.67
N ASP A 82 -1.03 10.26 -8.12
CA ASP A 82 -0.92 9.66 -9.45
C ASP A 82 -0.62 8.16 -9.41
N LEU A 83 -0.75 7.53 -8.23
CA LEU A 83 -0.58 6.08 -8.11
C LEU A 83 -1.73 5.36 -8.80
N ASP A 84 -1.39 4.40 -9.63
CA ASP A 84 -2.36 3.46 -10.16
C ASP A 84 -2.54 2.31 -9.16
N PRO A 85 -3.76 2.01 -8.71
CA PRO A 85 -4.02 0.91 -7.79
C PRO A 85 -3.64 -0.47 -8.34
N GLU A 86 -3.59 -0.62 -9.65
CA GLU A 86 -3.26 -1.89 -10.31
C GLU A 86 -1.76 -2.24 -10.28
N TYR A 87 -0.90 -1.29 -9.91
CA TYR A 87 0.55 -1.48 -9.86
C TYR A 87 1.09 -1.37 -8.44
N SER A 88 2.17 -2.10 -8.19
CA SER A 88 3.02 -1.92 -7.02
C SER A 88 4.13 -0.92 -7.29
N TYR A 89 4.67 -0.34 -6.23
CA TYR A 89 5.69 0.70 -6.34
C TYR A 89 6.87 0.43 -5.41
N ASP A 90 8.08 0.63 -5.93
CA ASP A 90 9.28 0.73 -5.13
C ASP A 90 9.47 2.19 -4.71
N VAL A 91 9.70 2.41 -3.43
CA VAL A 91 9.92 3.75 -2.85
C VAL A 91 11.34 3.83 -2.32
N LYS A 92 12.09 4.83 -2.78
CA LYS A 92 13.45 5.10 -2.31
C LYS A 92 13.45 6.34 -1.42
N TYR A 93 13.94 6.19 -0.21
CA TYR A 93 14.28 7.29 0.69
C TYR A 93 15.78 7.51 0.72
N GLU A 94 16.20 8.76 0.70
CA GLU A 94 17.57 9.18 0.83
C GLU A 94 17.70 10.26 1.89
N LEU A 95 18.33 9.91 3.00
CA LEU A 95 18.64 10.82 4.09
C LEU A 95 20.11 11.20 4.01
N SER A 96 20.40 12.50 3.87
CA SER A 96 21.76 13.01 3.74
C SER A 96 22.04 14.11 4.75
N ASP A 97 23.21 14.04 5.36
CA ASP A 97 23.80 15.15 6.10
C ASP A 97 25.11 15.60 5.44
N ALA A 98 25.87 16.48 6.06
CA ALA A 98 27.12 16.99 5.50
C ALA A 98 28.22 15.91 5.32
N PHE A 99 28.07 14.73 5.93
CA PHE A 99 29.11 13.70 6.04
C PHE A 99 28.68 12.33 5.51
N ASN A 100 27.38 12.02 5.56
CA ASN A 100 26.85 10.71 5.19
C ASN A 100 25.53 10.80 4.41
N THR A 101 25.30 9.75 3.62
CA THR A 101 24.04 9.51 2.96
C THR A 101 23.56 8.09 3.26
N ILE A 102 22.32 7.93 3.66
CA ILE A 102 21.64 6.66 3.91
C ILE A 102 20.53 6.51 2.87
N THR A 103 20.46 5.33 2.27
CA THR A 103 19.36 4.97 1.35
C THR A 103 18.57 3.82 1.94
N LEU A 104 17.24 3.96 1.96
CA LEU A 104 16.29 2.94 2.33
C LEU A 104 15.33 2.71 1.16
N ILE A 105 15.05 1.44 0.86
CA ILE A 105 14.08 1.06 -0.16
C ILE A 105 12.87 0.46 0.55
N GLY A 106 11.71 1.03 0.29
CA GLY A 106 10.41 0.56 0.71
C GLY A 106 9.61 0.00 -0.48
N TYR A 107 8.46 -0.55 -0.19
CA TYR A 107 7.57 -1.16 -1.16
C TYR A 107 6.12 -0.85 -0.81
N VAL A 108 5.31 -0.53 -1.82
CA VAL A 108 3.86 -0.35 -1.69
C VAL A 108 3.16 -1.31 -2.64
N SER A 109 2.30 -2.16 -2.08
CA SER A 109 1.61 -3.21 -2.83
C SER A 109 0.54 -2.66 -3.78
N THR A 110 0.10 -3.52 -4.70
CA THR A 110 -1.10 -3.26 -5.52
C THR A 110 -2.36 -3.29 -4.65
N ALA A 111 -3.40 -2.63 -5.10
CA ALA A 111 -4.76 -2.79 -4.58
C ALA A 111 -5.48 -4.03 -5.13
N ILE A 112 -4.89 -4.73 -6.11
CA ILE A 112 -5.50 -5.92 -6.70
C ILE A 112 -5.39 -7.09 -5.74
N TYR A 113 -6.53 -7.60 -5.37
CA TYR A 113 -6.67 -8.77 -4.51
C TYR A 113 -6.97 -10.00 -5.36
N ALA A 114 -6.11 -11.03 -5.29
CA ALA A 114 -6.50 -12.34 -5.79
C ALA A 114 -7.70 -12.87 -4.99
N MET A 115 -7.70 -12.63 -3.68
CA MET A 115 -8.78 -12.95 -2.76
C MET A 115 -8.73 -11.99 -1.57
N HIS A 116 -9.86 -11.48 -1.15
CA HIS A 116 -9.99 -10.59 0.00
C HIS A 116 -11.10 -11.07 0.92
N PHE A 117 -10.85 -11.06 2.23
CA PHE A 117 -11.86 -11.33 3.26
C PHE A 117 -12.38 -10.01 3.83
N LEU A 118 -13.69 -9.87 3.95
CA LEU A 118 -14.30 -8.75 4.64
C LEU A 118 -13.87 -8.77 6.12
N HIS A 119 -13.66 -7.60 6.70
CA HIS A 119 -13.37 -7.46 8.13
C HIS A 119 -14.46 -8.17 8.95
N GLY A 120 -14.04 -9.05 9.87
CA GLY A 120 -14.95 -9.93 10.61
C GLY A 120 -15.16 -11.32 9.98
N GLY A 121 -14.64 -11.58 8.78
CA GLY A 121 -14.65 -12.92 8.15
C GLY A 121 -15.97 -13.35 7.54
N HIS A 122 -16.96 -12.46 7.47
CA HIS A 122 -18.30 -12.76 6.98
C HIS A 122 -18.53 -12.46 5.48
N GLY A 123 -17.49 -12.39 4.70
CA GLY A 123 -17.56 -12.22 3.24
C GLY A 123 -16.21 -12.47 2.60
N VAL A 124 -16.20 -12.92 1.36
CA VAL A 124 -15.00 -13.12 0.56
C VAL A 124 -15.23 -12.61 -0.86
N ALA A 125 -14.22 -11.95 -1.43
CA ALA A 125 -14.22 -11.57 -2.83
C ALA A 125 -12.97 -12.08 -3.53
N PHE A 126 -13.10 -12.35 -4.83
CA PHE A 126 -12.03 -12.74 -5.73
C PHE A 126 -11.86 -11.68 -6.82
N GLY A 127 -10.63 -11.19 -7.00
CA GLY A 127 -10.28 -10.17 -7.97
C GLY A 127 -10.69 -8.74 -7.58
N GLN A 128 -11.24 -8.56 -6.38
CA GLN A 128 -11.63 -7.25 -5.84
C GLN A 128 -11.69 -7.26 -4.31
N LYS A 129 -11.88 -6.08 -3.72
CA LYS A 129 -12.11 -5.93 -2.28
C LYS A 129 -13.51 -6.43 -1.90
N ALA A 130 -13.60 -7.28 -0.88
CA ALA A 130 -14.89 -7.71 -0.32
C ALA A 130 -15.59 -6.52 0.36
N THR A 131 -16.81 -6.23 -0.04
CA THR A 131 -17.63 -5.13 0.50
C THR A 131 -19.01 -5.60 0.95
N VAL A 132 -19.38 -6.85 0.61
CA VAL A 132 -20.71 -7.40 0.88
C VAL A 132 -20.61 -8.48 1.96
N GLU A 133 -21.38 -8.32 3.03
CA GLU A 133 -21.47 -9.34 4.08
C GLU A 133 -22.23 -10.59 3.60
N ASN A 134 -21.83 -11.75 4.14
CA ASN A 134 -22.43 -13.05 3.87
C ASN A 134 -22.46 -13.43 2.38
N ALA A 135 -21.50 -12.95 1.61
CA ALA A 135 -21.39 -13.18 0.18
C ALA A 135 -20.03 -13.73 -0.23
N VAL A 136 -20.03 -14.45 -1.35
CA VAL A 136 -18.86 -14.69 -2.19
C VAL A 136 -19.02 -13.87 -3.45
N ASP A 137 -18.13 -12.92 -3.68
CA ASP A 137 -18.19 -11.97 -4.78
C ASP A 137 -17.03 -12.19 -5.77
N PHE A 138 -17.31 -12.08 -7.06
CA PHE A 138 -16.32 -12.28 -8.13
C PHE A 138 -16.31 -11.05 -9.04
N ALA A 139 -15.15 -10.42 -9.22
CA ALA A 139 -14.96 -9.33 -10.19
C ALA A 139 -14.91 -9.83 -11.65
N PHE A 140 -14.95 -11.16 -11.85
CA PHE A 140 -14.86 -11.83 -13.13
C PHE A 140 -15.83 -13.00 -13.20
N ASP A 141 -16.07 -13.54 -14.40
CA ASP A 141 -16.95 -14.70 -14.60
C ASP A 141 -16.45 -15.92 -13.83
N ALA A 142 -17.32 -16.54 -13.05
CA ALA A 142 -17.03 -17.78 -12.33
C ALA A 142 -17.48 -18.99 -13.18
N ILE A 143 -16.53 -19.90 -13.48
CA ILE A 143 -16.81 -21.14 -14.20
C ILE A 143 -16.81 -22.30 -13.21
N PHE A 144 -17.97 -22.90 -12.99
CA PHE A 144 -18.13 -24.08 -12.17
C PHE A 144 -18.14 -25.34 -13.06
N ARG A 145 -17.14 -26.21 -12.93
CA ARG A 145 -17.02 -27.46 -13.74
C ARG A 145 -17.75 -28.65 -13.11
N GLY A 146 -18.47 -28.43 -12.05
CA GLY A 146 -19.27 -29.42 -11.33
C GLY A 146 -20.68 -28.89 -11.04
N SER A 147 -21.43 -29.66 -10.25
CA SER A 147 -22.78 -29.24 -9.84
C SER A 147 -22.70 -28.12 -8.81
N VAL A 148 -23.34 -26.99 -9.06
CA VAL A 148 -23.59 -25.96 -8.07
C VAL A 148 -24.94 -26.26 -7.42
N LYS A 149 -24.95 -26.30 -6.09
CA LYS A 149 -26.15 -26.52 -5.30
C LYS A 149 -26.41 -25.26 -4.45
N PHE A 150 -27.66 -24.90 -4.34
CA PHE A 150 -28.14 -23.86 -3.44
C PHE A 150 -28.89 -24.54 -2.28
N VAL A 151 -28.70 -24.05 -1.08
CA VAL A 151 -29.40 -24.54 0.10
C VAL A 151 -30.49 -23.54 0.45
N LYS A 152 -31.73 -23.98 0.49
CA LYS A 152 -32.87 -23.18 0.93
C LYS A 152 -32.82 -22.97 2.45
N GLU A 153 -33.57 -22.04 2.99
CA GLU A 153 -33.69 -21.81 4.44
C GLU A 153 -34.13 -23.05 5.22
N ASN A 154 -34.91 -23.95 4.59
CA ASN A 154 -35.33 -25.21 5.19
C ASN A 154 -34.27 -26.31 5.11
N GLY A 155 -33.06 -26.04 4.60
CA GLY A 155 -31.97 -27.01 4.46
C GLY A 155 -32.06 -27.89 3.19
N GLU A 156 -33.07 -27.72 2.34
CA GLU A 156 -33.20 -28.45 1.08
C GLU A 156 -32.19 -27.96 0.04
N GLU A 157 -31.45 -28.87 -0.60
CA GLU A 157 -30.54 -28.56 -1.70
C GLU A 157 -31.26 -28.52 -3.03
N VAL A 158 -31.01 -27.50 -3.83
CA VAL A 158 -31.48 -27.39 -5.24
C VAL A 158 -30.31 -27.09 -6.15
N THR A 159 -30.32 -27.69 -7.34
CA THR A 159 -29.31 -27.41 -8.39
C THR A 159 -29.80 -26.28 -9.29
N ILE A 160 -28.85 -25.64 -10.00
CA ILE A 160 -29.16 -24.65 -11.05
C ILE A 160 -30.14 -25.25 -12.08
N GLN A 161 -29.94 -26.52 -12.49
CA GLN A 161 -30.80 -27.17 -13.48
C GLN A 161 -32.25 -27.32 -12.98
N GLN A 162 -32.45 -27.62 -11.70
CA GLN A 162 -33.80 -27.68 -11.10
C GLN A 162 -34.45 -26.30 -11.08
N ILE A 163 -33.70 -25.22 -10.84
CA ILE A 163 -34.20 -23.84 -10.89
C ILE A 163 -34.57 -23.46 -12.32
N ILE A 164 -33.72 -23.74 -13.31
CA ILE A 164 -33.97 -23.48 -14.72
C ILE A 164 -35.23 -24.20 -15.18
N ASN A 165 -35.38 -25.48 -14.87
CA ASN A 165 -36.57 -26.27 -15.22
C ASN A 165 -37.85 -25.74 -14.57
N ALA A 166 -37.76 -25.25 -13.33
CA ALA A 166 -38.90 -24.66 -12.62
C ALA A 166 -39.35 -23.30 -13.22
N LEU A 167 -38.40 -22.57 -13.84
CA LEU A 167 -38.66 -21.32 -14.53
C LEU A 167 -39.18 -21.50 -15.98
N GLY A 168 -39.15 -22.75 -16.49
CA GLY A 168 -39.56 -23.04 -17.84
C GLY A 168 -38.61 -22.57 -18.94
N LEU A 169 -37.31 -22.45 -18.60
CA LEU A 169 -36.22 -22.03 -19.49
C LEU A 169 -35.47 -23.24 -20.05
#